data_59d6cddfd9b6d8e91f0c09a3133c2099
#
_entry.id   59d6cddfd9b6d8e91f0c09a3133c2099
#
_cell.length_a   1.000
_cell.length_b   1.000
_cell.length_c   1.000
_cell.angle_alpha   90.00
_cell.angle_beta   90.00
_cell.angle_gamma   90.00
#
_symmetry.space_group_name_H-M   'P 1'
#
loop_
_entity.id
_entity.type
_entity.pdbx_description
1 polymer ?
#
loop_
_entity_poly.entity_id
_entity_poly.type
_entity_poly.pdbx_seq_one_letter_code
_entity_poly.pdbx_strand_id
1 'polypeptide(L)'
;MLKSRALRHVLFALAGLVMAFSAMAGEAEIKSAQKTIDSQLKAFQQDNGALAYSFAAPNITRMYPTPEAFIGMVTNGYPPVRKPQSFAFGKSQETGPTSVVQQVMIVGPDGKDYEAVYMLELQPDGVYRITSCSLRAAVSTSV
;
A
#
# COMPACT_ATOMS: atom_id res chain seq x y z
N MET A 1 -37.06 27.85 -26.25
CA MET A 1 -35.83 27.35 -26.89
C MET A 1 -34.56 27.78 -26.17
N LEU A 2 -34.48 28.99 -25.63
CA LEU A 2 -33.30 29.48 -24.90
C LEU A 2 -33.04 28.76 -23.55
N LYS A 3 -34.10 28.28 -22.87
CA LYS A 3 -33.99 27.60 -21.58
C LYS A 3 -33.40 26.18 -21.68
N SER A 4 -33.53 25.49 -22.80
CA SER A 4 -33.02 24.12 -22.96
C SER A 4 -31.51 24.06 -23.25
N ARG A 5 -30.94 25.12 -23.83
CA ARG A 5 -29.48 25.19 -24.10
C ARG A 5 -28.69 25.47 -22.82
N ALA A 6 -29.23 26.32 -21.94
CA ALA A 6 -28.56 26.60 -20.65
C ALA A 6 -28.54 25.36 -19.72
N LEU A 7 -29.60 24.54 -19.76
CA LEU A 7 -29.65 23.32 -18.95
C LEU A 7 -28.65 22.26 -19.40
N ARG A 8 -28.38 22.16 -20.72
CA ARG A 8 -27.38 21.24 -21.27
C ARG A 8 -25.97 21.60 -20.83
N HIS A 9 -25.62 22.88 -20.75
CA HIS A 9 -24.29 23.32 -20.33
C HIS A 9 -24.05 23.11 -18.85
N VAL A 10 -25.09 23.30 -18.01
CA VAL A 10 -24.99 23.03 -16.56
C VAL A 10 -24.81 21.56 -16.26
N LEU A 11 -25.49 20.66 -17.00
CA LEU A 11 -25.32 19.21 -16.87
C LEU A 11 -23.93 18.73 -17.26
N PHE A 12 -23.29 19.34 -18.26
CA PHE A 12 -21.93 19.00 -18.70
C PHE A 12 -20.87 19.44 -17.67
N ALA A 13 -21.05 20.60 -17.05
CA ALA A 13 -20.16 21.11 -16.00
C ALA A 13 -20.23 20.25 -14.72
N LEU A 14 -21.43 19.73 -14.38
CA LEU A 14 -21.61 18.86 -13.22
C LEU A 14 -20.95 17.48 -13.41
N ALA A 15 -21.02 16.91 -14.63
CA ALA A 15 -20.38 15.64 -14.95
C ALA A 15 -18.85 15.74 -14.88
N GLY A 16 -18.27 16.86 -15.33
CA GLY A 16 -16.82 17.09 -15.24
C GLY A 16 -16.31 17.23 -13.80
N LEU A 17 -17.10 17.85 -12.93
CA LEU A 17 -16.75 18.02 -11.51
C LEU A 17 -16.77 16.68 -10.75
N VAL A 18 -17.72 15.79 -11.05
CA VAL A 18 -17.81 14.46 -10.42
C VAL A 18 -16.62 13.58 -10.80
N MET A 19 -16.15 13.64 -12.06
CA MET A 19 -14.98 12.89 -12.52
C MET A 19 -13.69 13.35 -11.84
N ALA A 20 -13.49 14.66 -11.66
CA ALA A 20 -12.32 15.22 -10.97
C ALA A 20 -12.29 14.82 -9.49
N PHE A 21 -13.44 14.74 -8.83
CA PHE A 21 -13.55 14.33 -7.42
C PHE A 21 -13.19 12.87 -7.21
N SER A 22 -13.57 11.97 -8.12
CA SER A 22 -13.24 10.54 -8.06
C SER A 22 -11.74 10.29 -8.25
N ALA A 23 -11.06 11.03 -9.14
CA ALA A 23 -9.63 10.90 -9.35
C ALA A 23 -8.82 11.38 -8.13
N MET A 24 -9.25 12.46 -7.45
CA MET A 24 -8.60 12.95 -6.24
C MET A 24 -8.81 12.01 -5.04
N ALA A 25 -9.96 11.35 -4.93
CA ALA A 25 -10.24 10.36 -3.88
C ALA A 25 -9.30 9.15 -4.00
N GLY A 26 -9.07 8.62 -5.22
CA GLY A 26 -8.18 7.51 -5.46
C GLY A 26 -6.73 7.80 -5.08
N GLU A 27 -6.23 9.00 -5.39
CA GLU A 27 -4.88 9.43 -5.01
C GLU A 27 -4.70 9.52 -3.49
N ALA A 28 -5.71 10.01 -2.76
CA ALA A 28 -5.68 10.11 -1.31
C ALA A 28 -5.62 8.74 -0.65
N GLU A 29 -6.36 7.76 -1.17
CA GLU A 29 -6.38 6.39 -0.66
C GLU A 29 -5.05 5.67 -0.92
N ILE A 30 -4.48 5.82 -2.10
CA ILE A 30 -3.15 5.29 -2.41
C ILE A 30 -2.10 5.88 -1.47
N LYS A 31 -2.10 7.18 -1.22
CA LYS A 31 -1.18 7.83 -0.28
C LYS A 31 -1.35 7.30 1.14
N SER A 32 -2.58 7.09 1.59
CA SER A 32 -2.86 6.51 2.91
C SER A 32 -2.32 5.09 3.03
N ALA A 33 -2.49 4.26 2.02
CA ALA A 33 -1.94 2.92 1.96
C ALA A 33 -0.40 2.94 1.94
N GLN A 34 0.20 3.82 1.14
CA GLN A 34 1.66 4.00 1.10
C GLN A 34 2.21 4.43 2.46
N LYS A 35 1.52 5.29 3.18
CA LYS A 35 1.91 5.71 4.54
C LYS A 35 1.98 4.53 5.50
N THR A 36 1.04 3.60 5.42
CA THR A 36 1.07 2.35 6.21
C THR A 36 2.32 1.53 5.92
N ILE A 37 2.63 1.32 4.65
CA ILE A 37 3.83 0.56 4.24
C ILE A 37 5.11 1.28 4.67
N ASP A 38 5.21 2.57 4.42
CA ASP A 38 6.37 3.39 4.84
C ASP A 38 6.61 3.28 6.34
N SER A 39 5.55 3.41 7.13
CA SER A 39 5.61 3.31 8.59
C SER A 39 6.06 1.92 9.04
N GLN A 40 5.57 0.85 8.41
CA GLN A 40 5.97 -0.50 8.76
C GLN A 40 7.44 -0.78 8.40
N LEU A 41 7.88 -0.41 7.20
CA LEU A 41 9.26 -0.63 6.77
C LEU A 41 10.25 0.16 7.64
N LYS A 42 9.91 1.39 8.02
CA LYS A 42 10.71 2.17 8.97
C LYS A 42 10.74 1.55 10.37
N ALA A 43 9.62 1.01 10.83
CA ALA A 43 9.58 0.28 12.11
C ALA A 43 10.49 -0.95 12.08
N PHE A 44 10.52 -1.70 10.99
CA PHE A 44 11.46 -2.80 10.80
C PHE A 44 12.91 -2.32 10.80
N GLN A 45 13.23 -1.23 10.12
CA GLN A 45 14.58 -0.66 10.12
C GLN A 45 15.04 -0.25 11.52
N GLN A 46 14.13 0.16 12.38
CA GLN A 46 14.38 0.58 13.76
C GLN A 46 14.30 -0.57 14.78
N ASP A 47 14.09 -1.78 14.33
CA ASP A 47 13.85 -2.96 15.18
C ASP A 47 12.64 -2.79 16.12
N ASN A 48 11.65 -2.01 15.72
CA ASN A 48 10.41 -1.82 16.46
C ASN A 48 9.35 -2.82 15.97
N GLY A 49 9.46 -4.06 16.42
CA GLY A 49 8.58 -5.14 16.03
C GLY A 49 7.12 -4.94 16.41
N ALA A 50 6.87 -4.39 17.60
CA ALA A 50 5.52 -4.11 18.06
C ALA A 50 4.81 -3.09 17.15
N LEU A 51 5.51 -2.03 16.76
CA LEU A 51 4.96 -1.02 15.83
C LEU A 51 4.75 -1.62 14.43
N ALA A 52 5.72 -2.37 13.91
CA ALA A 52 5.59 -3.04 12.62
C ALA A 52 4.37 -3.97 12.59
N TYR A 53 4.14 -4.72 13.66
CA TYR A 53 2.99 -5.61 13.82
C TYR A 53 1.65 -4.88 13.81
N SER A 54 1.59 -3.66 14.33
CA SER A 54 0.36 -2.87 14.39
C SER A 54 -0.20 -2.50 13.01
N PHE A 55 0.61 -2.58 11.96
CA PHE A 55 0.19 -2.31 10.58
C PHE A 55 -0.32 -3.55 9.83
N ALA A 56 -0.25 -4.73 10.45
CA ALA A 56 -0.81 -5.96 9.89
C ALA A 56 -2.33 -6.01 10.12
N ALA A 57 -3.06 -6.46 9.10
CA ALA A 57 -4.52 -6.61 9.18
C ALA A 57 -4.93 -7.82 10.03
N PRO A 58 -6.20 -7.91 10.44
CA PRO A 58 -6.67 -8.99 11.30
C PRO A 58 -6.44 -10.41 10.77
N ASN A 59 -6.46 -10.62 9.45
CA ASN A 59 -6.14 -11.94 8.87
C ASN A 59 -4.71 -12.38 9.18
N ILE A 60 -3.76 -11.44 9.23
CA ILE A 60 -2.36 -11.70 9.58
C ILE A 60 -2.23 -11.92 11.09
N THR A 61 -2.82 -11.05 11.91
CA THR A 61 -2.71 -11.16 13.36
C THR A 61 -3.41 -12.39 13.95
N ARG A 62 -4.40 -12.94 13.25
CA ARG A 62 -4.98 -14.24 13.61
C ARG A 62 -4.03 -15.41 13.34
N MET A 63 -3.25 -15.35 12.26
CA MET A 63 -2.24 -16.37 11.94
C MET A 63 -1.01 -16.26 12.84
N TYR A 64 -0.64 -15.05 13.21
CA TYR A 64 0.52 -14.72 14.05
C TYR A 64 0.04 -13.88 15.25
N PRO A 65 -0.45 -14.54 16.33
CA PRO A 65 -1.17 -13.85 17.41
C PRO A 65 -0.31 -12.94 18.29
N THR A 66 1.01 -12.97 18.15
CA THR A 66 1.93 -12.12 18.90
C THR A 66 2.89 -11.39 17.99
N PRO A 67 3.41 -10.21 18.38
CA PRO A 67 4.45 -9.53 17.62
C PRO A 67 5.68 -10.40 17.37
N GLU A 68 6.08 -11.22 18.35
CA GLU A 68 7.24 -12.12 18.26
C GLU A 68 7.05 -13.17 17.18
N ALA A 69 5.87 -13.79 17.11
CA ALA A 69 5.54 -14.77 16.07
C ALA A 69 5.54 -14.14 14.67
N PHE A 70 4.97 -12.93 14.56
CA PHE A 70 4.99 -12.17 13.31
C PHE A 70 6.41 -11.81 12.86
N ILE A 71 7.23 -11.27 13.76
CA ILE A 71 8.62 -10.92 13.47
C ILE A 71 9.43 -12.14 13.10
N GLY A 72 9.23 -13.28 13.76
CA GLY A 72 9.88 -14.54 13.39
C GLY A 72 9.57 -14.97 11.96
N MET A 73 8.31 -14.87 11.56
CA MET A 73 7.88 -15.17 10.19
C MET A 73 8.53 -14.23 9.18
N VAL A 74 8.53 -12.93 9.44
CA VAL A 74 9.13 -11.94 8.53
C VAL A 74 10.66 -12.12 8.43
N THR A 75 11.33 -12.39 9.55
CA THR A 75 12.78 -12.63 9.58
C THR A 75 13.15 -13.85 8.73
N ASN A 76 12.37 -14.93 8.80
CA ASN A 76 12.67 -16.16 8.09
C ASN A 76 12.23 -16.15 6.62
N GLY A 77 11.07 -15.54 6.31
CA GLY A 77 10.47 -15.60 4.99
C GLY A 77 10.68 -14.35 4.14
N TYR A 78 10.97 -13.21 4.75
CA TYR A 78 11.00 -11.90 4.08
C TYR A 78 12.20 -11.04 4.51
N PRO A 79 13.45 -11.53 4.40
CA PRO A 79 14.63 -10.79 4.88
C PRO A 79 14.72 -9.35 4.31
N PRO A 80 14.44 -9.09 3.00
CA PRO A 80 14.48 -7.74 2.47
C PRO A 80 13.46 -6.78 3.10
N VAL A 81 12.31 -7.29 3.52
CA VAL A 81 11.28 -6.52 4.24
C VAL A 81 11.68 -6.30 5.69
N ARG A 82 12.29 -7.33 6.31
CA ARG A 82 12.71 -7.28 7.72
C ARG A 82 13.81 -6.24 7.96
N LYS A 83 14.74 -6.09 7.01
CA LYS A 83 15.87 -5.16 7.10
C LYS A 83 16.15 -4.51 5.74
N PRO A 84 15.24 -3.66 5.25
CA PRO A 84 15.50 -2.96 3.99
C PRO A 84 16.63 -1.94 4.17
N GLN A 85 17.58 -1.90 3.25
CA GLN A 85 18.52 -0.80 3.17
C GLN A 85 17.86 0.48 2.68
N SER A 86 16.99 0.34 1.67
CA SER A 86 16.19 1.42 1.11
C SER A 86 14.96 0.84 0.42
N PHE A 87 13.96 1.68 0.19
CA PHE A 87 12.78 1.29 -0.56
C PHE A 87 12.17 2.49 -1.29
N ALA A 88 11.45 2.20 -2.36
CA ALA A 88 10.72 3.18 -3.16
C ALA A 88 9.41 2.59 -3.65
N PHE A 89 8.37 3.41 -3.73
CA PHE A 89 7.09 2.98 -4.26
C PHE A 89 7.12 2.91 -5.78
N GLY A 90 6.60 1.82 -6.33
CA GLY A 90 6.36 1.63 -7.75
C GLY A 90 4.90 1.85 -8.11
N LYS A 91 4.35 0.94 -8.93
CA LYS A 91 2.96 1.01 -9.38
C LYS A 91 1.98 0.78 -8.23
N SER A 92 0.87 1.50 -8.28
CA SER A 92 -0.23 1.36 -7.33
C SER A 92 -1.56 1.28 -8.07
N GLN A 93 -2.52 0.55 -7.48
CA GLN A 93 -3.85 0.39 -8.04
C GLN A 93 -4.87 0.20 -6.93
N GLU A 94 -5.99 0.93 -7.04
CA GLU A 94 -7.19 0.58 -6.28
C GLU A 94 -7.85 -0.64 -6.93
N THR A 95 -8.10 -1.67 -6.12
CA THR A 95 -8.74 -2.91 -6.57
C THR A 95 -10.18 -3.04 -6.09
N GLY A 96 -10.66 -2.04 -5.36
CA GLY A 96 -12.01 -1.94 -4.83
C GLY A 96 -12.18 -0.68 -3.99
N PRO A 97 -13.37 -0.44 -3.41
CA PRO A 97 -13.63 0.78 -2.62
C PRO A 97 -12.75 0.92 -1.38
N THR A 98 -12.22 -0.20 -0.88
CA THR A 98 -11.44 -0.27 0.36
C THR A 98 -10.10 -0.98 0.21
N SER A 99 -9.69 -1.30 -1.01
CA SER A 99 -8.54 -2.15 -1.29
C SER A 99 -7.54 -1.45 -2.19
N VAL A 100 -6.26 -1.56 -1.83
CA VAL A 100 -5.13 -1.03 -2.62
C VAL A 100 -4.08 -2.12 -2.80
N VAL A 101 -3.53 -2.22 -4.00
CA VAL A 101 -2.33 -3.01 -4.32
C VAL A 101 -1.19 -2.04 -4.58
N GLN A 102 -0.06 -2.23 -3.92
CA GLN A 102 1.10 -1.36 -4.02
C GLN A 102 2.36 -2.18 -4.27
N GLN A 103 3.05 -1.85 -5.35
CA GLN A 103 4.40 -2.35 -5.64
C GLN A 103 5.44 -1.52 -4.86
N VAL A 104 6.40 -2.20 -4.27
CA VAL A 104 7.53 -1.56 -3.55
C VAL A 104 8.83 -2.18 -4.05
N MET A 105 9.74 -1.34 -4.50
CA MET A 105 11.10 -1.76 -4.84
C MET A 105 11.95 -1.66 -3.57
N ILE A 106 12.62 -2.73 -3.19
CA ILE A 106 13.38 -2.83 -1.95
C ILE A 106 14.81 -3.24 -2.27
N VAL A 107 15.78 -2.52 -1.69
CA VAL A 107 17.15 -3.00 -1.61
C VAL A 107 17.27 -3.76 -0.30
N GLY A 108 17.56 -5.05 -0.39
CA GLY A 108 17.67 -5.92 0.78
C GLY A 108 18.97 -5.75 1.55
N PRO A 109 19.10 -6.44 2.70
CA PRO A 109 20.32 -6.37 3.51
C PRO A 109 21.57 -6.94 2.80
N ASP A 110 21.34 -7.76 1.78
CA ASP A 110 22.38 -8.33 0.90
C ASP A 110 22.79 -7.37 -0.23
N GLY A 111 22.20 -6.17 -0.31
CA GLY A 111 22.44 -5.18 -1.36
C GLY A 111 21.77 -5.49 -2.70
N LYS A 112 20.96 -6.54 -2.78
CA LYS A 112 20.25 -6.94 -4.00
C LYS A 112 18.88 -6.28 -4.07
N ASP A 113 18.38 -6.14 -5.30
CA ASP A 113 17.08 -5.55 -5.59
C ASP A 113 15.97 -6.60 -5.53
N TYR A 114 14.91 -6.25 -4.84
CA TYR A 114 13.70 -7.05 -4.70
C TYR A 114 12.46 -6.24 -5.07
N GLU A 115 11.42 -6.95 -5.46
CA GLU A 115 10.10 -6.38 -5.68
C GLU A 115 9.12 -7.01 -4.70
N ALA A 116 8.47 -6.18 -3.90
CA ALA A 116 7.38 -6.58 -3.04
C ALA A 116 6.05 -6.07 -3.60
N VAL A 117 5.01 -6.88 -3.50
CA VAL A 117 3.64 -6.47 -3.80
C VAL A 117 2.82 -6.59 -2.53
N TYR A 118 2.36 -5.45 -2.04
CA TYR A 118 1.54 -5.33 -0.86
C TYR A 118 0.07 -5.24 -1.25
N MET A 119 -0.77 -5.94 -0.52
CA MET A 119 -2.21 -5.73 -0.56
C MET A 119 -2.65 -5.14 0.77
N LEU A 120 -3.48 -4.10 0.72
CA LEU A 120 -3.96 -3.40 1.90
C LEU A 120 -5.48 -3.26 1.83
N GLU A 121 -6.10 -3.27 3.00
CA GLU A 121 -7.54 -3.11 3.18
C GLU A 121 -7.82 -2.02 4.20
N LEU A 122 -8.75 -1.13 3.87
CA LEU A 122 -9.23 -0.10 4.78
C LEU A 122 -10.00 -0.75 5.92
N GLN A 123 -9.58 -0.47 7.14
CA GLN A 123 -10.21 -1.00 8.34
C GLN A 123 -11.31 -0.05 8.87
N PRO A 124 -12.21 -0.54 9.75
CA PRO A 124 -13.29 0.29 10.30
C PRO A 124 -12.81 1.55 11.02
N ASP A 125 -11.58 1.55 11.53
CA ASP A 125 -10.96 2.72 12.17
C ASP A 125 -10.39 3.76 11.19
N GLY A 126 -10.56 3.53 9.87
CA GLY A 126 -10.09 4.44 8.84
C GLY A 126 -8.61 4.27 8.46
N VAL A 127 -7.94 3.25 8.98
CA VAL A 127 -6.52 2.96 8.69
C VAL A 127 -6.41 1.81 7.69
N TYR A 128 -5.59 1.99 6.66
CA TYR A 128 -5.20 0.88 5.78
C TYR A 128 -4.24 -0.04 6.52
N ARG A 129 -4.52 -1.36 6.52
CA ARG A 129 -3.62 -2.36 7.07
C ARG A 129 -3.27 -3.40 6.01
N ILE A 130 -2.11 -4.01 6.18
CA ILE A 130 -1.53 -4.94 5.22
C ILE A 130 -2.19 -6.31 5.41
N THR A 131 -2.80 -6.81 4.33
CA THR A 131 -3.43 -8.13 4.28
C THR A 131 -2.53 -9.20 3.68
N SER A 132 -1.59 -8.81 2.81
CA SER A 132 -0.59 -9.71 2.25
C SER A 132 0.62 -8.95 1.73
N CYS A 133 1.73 -9.66 1.61
CA CYS A 133 2.94 -9.21 0.95
C CYS A 133 3.55 -10.40 0.22
N SER A 134 3.82 -10.26 -1.07
CA SER A 134 4.60 -11.21 -1.85
C SER A 134 5.95 -10.58 -2.21
N LEU A 135 7.01 -11.38 -2.22
CA LEU A 135 8.38 -10.93 -2.45
C LEU A 135 9.01 -11.76 -3.55
N ARG A 136 9.71 -11.11 -4.47
CA ARG A 136 10.52 -11.76 -5.49
C ARG A 136 11.80 -10.96 -5.74
N ALA A 137 12.82 -11.62 -6.29
CA ALA A 137 13.99 -10.92 -6.82
C ALA A 137 13.55 -10.02 -7.97
N ALA A 138 14.05 -8.78 -8.01
CA ALA A 138 13.79 -7.89 -9.13
C ALA A 138 14.48 -8.42 -10.39
N VAL A 139 13.78 -8.37 -11.53
CA VAL A 139 14.38 -8.73 -12.82
C VAL A 139 15.28 -7.59 -13.23
N SER A 140 16.61 -7.82 -13.22
CA SER A 140 17.55 -6.88 -13.81
C SER A 140 17.40 -6.96 -15.33
N THR A 141 16.87 -5.91 -15.94
CA THR A 141 17.06 -5.69 -17.38
C THR A 141 18.51 -5.22 -17.58
N SER A 142 19.44 -6.17 -17.57
CA SER A 142 20.77 -5.88 -18.10
C SER A 142 20.65 -5.82 -19.63
N VAL A 143 20.82 -4.64 -20.14
CA VAL A 143 20.99 -4.41 -21.58
C VAL A 143 22.39 -4.81 -21.98
#